data_fec570bb7b3eae4e2b8eb12de2ff18cc
#
_entry.id   fec570bb7b3eae4e2b8eb12de2ff18cc
#
_cell.length_a   1.000
_cell.length_b   1.000
_cell.length_c   1.000
_cell.angle_alpha   90.00
_cell.angle_beta   90.00
_cell.angle_gamma   90.00
#
_symmetry.space_group_name_H-M   'P 1'
#
loop_
_entity.id
_entity.type
_entity.pdbx_description
1 polymer ?
#
loop_
_entity_poly.entity_id
_entity_poly.type
_entity_poly.pdbx_seq_one_letter_code
_entity_poly.pdbx_strand_id
1 'polypeptide(L)'
;ADLHQNGPWAAVPGTTAGTYLGCRRNYHILLTDGGWNSSNQQLSPKNYDGTTQTLPDGTAYSTSSAQTQLYRDSENFSTIADWAFYSWANPLKTSGLTGTVQPSPEYRKAPATETFTKKGTSTTATLERFWNPRYDPATWPHMVTFTIGFSTDALPQVNYNSQGDKVGEITAPTSALPYGYDGDFVNYAKGTYHWKAYGGNAGGPPATSTADRGHDMWHAALNGRGQFYAVEKGEDLKKAFQQIIGTINTQTNPDLTSTATSGSNNTRNDVGKFTGAYEPGNAWKGFVKAETVRTDGTLKAAWGGSTTADKLDAMTLSNRLILSWSDVWSNTRYKGGVSFEWSDTETYLSSAQKAMLGL
;
A
#
# COMPACT_ATOMS: atom_id res chain seq x y z
N ALA A 1 -22.42 15.11 -7.75
CA ALA A 1 -22.13 16.49 -8.09
C ALA A 1 -20.83 16.50 -8.87
N ASP A 2 -20.86 17.07 -10.06
CA ASP A 2 -19.68 17.15 -10.88
C ASP A 2 -18.79 18.25 -10.32
N LEU A 3 -17.67 17.82 -9.74
CA LEU A 3 -16.69 18.72 -9.15
C LEU A 3 -15.77 19.26 -10.25
N HIS A 4 -16.31 20.04 -11.15
CA HIS A 4 -15.68 20.55 -12.35
C HIS A 4 -14.19 20.88 -12.20
N GLN A 5 -13.90 22.13 -11.94
CA GLN A 5 -12.53 22.67 -12.00
C GLN A 5 -11.68 22.32 -10.77
N ASN A 6 -12.30 21.99 -9.63
CA ASN A 6 -11.60 21.63 -8.39
C ASN A 6 -11.76 20.16 -8.03
N GLY A 7 -12.34 19.37 -8.93
CA GLY A 7 -12.52 17.95 -8.70
C GLY A 7 -11.22 17.15 -8.72
N PRO A 8 -11.20 15.96 -8.09
CA PRO A 8 -10.01 15.14 -7.99
C PRO A 8 -9.46 14.69 -9.35
N TRP A 9 -10.27 14.75 -10.41
CA TRP A 9 -9.85 14.37 -11.76
C TRP A 9 -9.45 15.54 -12.66
N ALA A 10 -9.60 16.79 -12.23
CA ALA A 10 -9.20 17.94 -13.06
C ALA A 10 -7.71 17.89 -13.38
N ALA A 11 -7.34 17.99 -14.67
CA ALA A 11 -5.93 18.00 -15.07
C ALA A 11 -5.22 19.23 -14.54
N VAL A 12 -5.91 20.38 -14.57
CA VAL A 12 -5.44 21.64 -14.00
C VAL A 12 -6.52 22.16 -13.06
N PRO A 13 -6.30 22.06 -11.75
CA PRO A 13 -7.24 22.60 -10.76
C PRO A 13 -7.49 24.09 -10.97
N GLY A 14 -8.74 24.53 -10.81
CA GLY A 14 -9.13 25.93 -10.98
C GLY A 14 -9.54 26.30 -12.41
N THR A 15 -9.47 25.40 -13.38
CA THR A 15 -9.90 25.67 -14.76
C THR A 15 -11.20 24.95 -15.12
N THR A 16 -12.12 25.65 -15.80
CA THR A 16 -13.40 25.07 -16.23
C THR A 16 -13.29 24.25 -17.50
N ALA A 17 -12.30 24.52 -18.34
CA ALA A 17 -12.04 23.84 -19.60
C ALA A 17 -10.79 22.97 -19.42
N GLY A 18 -10.98 21.72 -19.06
CA GLY A 18 -9.85 20.83 -18.87
C GLY A 18 -10.21 19.39 -19.12
N THR A 19 -9.20 18.63 -19.45
CA THR A 19 -9.26 17.16 -19.49
C THR A 19 -9.36 16.64 -18.06
N TYR A 20 -10.20 15.66 -17.83
CA TYR A 20 -10.22 14.91 -16.59
C TYR A 20 -9.27 13.72 -16.70
N LEU A 21 -8.41 13.54 -15.71
CA LEU A 21 -7.42 12.46 -15.69
C LEU A 21 -7.97 11.22 -14.99
N GLY A 22 -8.32 10.22 -15.78
CA GLY A 22 -8.84 8.94 -15.28
C GLY A 22 -7.78 8.04 -14.62
N CYS A 23 -6.50 8.37 -14.74
CA CYS A 23 -5.40 7.63 -14.12
C CYS A 23 -5.16 7.98 -12.65
N ARG A 24 -5.88 8.94 -12.08
CA ARG A 24 -5.72 9.33 -10.67
C ARG A 24 -6.40 8.34 -9.75
N ARG A 25 -5.67 7.94 -8.72
CA ARG A 25 -6.19 7.10 -7.64
C ARG A 25 -6.85 7.97 -6.58
N ASN A 26 -7.87 7.43 -5.94
CA ASN A 26 -8.59 8.08 -4.86
C ASN A 26 -8.47 7.22 -3.60
N TYR A 27 -8.28 7.89 -2.48
CA TYR A 27 -8.07 7.24 -1.20
C TYR A 27 -8.99 7.83 -0.13
N HIS A 28 -9.51 6.96 0.70
CA HIS A 28 -10.31 7.31 1.87
C HIS A 28 -9.59 6.79 3.12
N ILE A 29 -9.44 7.63 4.12
CA ILE A 29 -8.89 7.25 5.43
C ILE A 29 -9.97 7.50 6.47
N LEU A 30 -10.50 6.45 7.06
CA LEU A 30 -11.48 6.50 8.12
C LEU A 30 -10.80 6.25 9.46
N LEU A 31 -10.88 7.23 10.36
CA LEU A 31 -10.38 7.13 11.74
C LEU A 31 -11.54 7.21 12.71
N THR A 32 -11.59 6.28 13.66
CA THR A 32 -12.54 6.29 14.76
C THR A 32 -11.95 5.73 16.04
N ASP A 33 -12.45 6.20 17.17
CA ASP A 33 -12.23 5.64 18.51
C ASP A 33 -13.18 4.45 18.84
N GLY A 34 -13.99 4.03 17.87
CA GLY A 34 -14.99 2.99 18.02
C GLY A 34 -16.36 3.49 18.49
N GLY A 35 -16.50 4.78 18.66
CA GLY A 35 -17.65 5.37 19.33
C GLY A 35 -18.75 5.97 18.44
N TRP A 36 -18.95 5.55 17.18
CA TRP A 36 -20.03 6.16 16.39
C TRP A 36 -21.42 5.75 16.88
N ASN A 37 -22.31 6.73 16.90
CA ASN A 37 -23.67 6.61 17.37
C ASN A 37 -24.66 6.66 16.21
N SER A 38 -24.58 5.74 15.29
CA SER A 38 -25.51 5.73 14.18
C SER A 38 -26.75 4.93 14.50
N SER A 39 -27.90 5.47 14.15
CA SER A 39 -29.20 4.87 14.44
C SER A 39 -30.03 4.56 13.20
N ASN A 40 -29.63 4.94 11.98
CA ASN A 40 -30.48 4.72 10.82
C ASN A 40 -29.67 4.45 9.56
N GLN A 41 -29.68 3.19 9.15
CA GLN A 41 -28.83 2.67 8.11
C GLN A 41 -29.63 1.99 6.99
N GLN A 42 -30.76 2.60 6.63
CA GLN A 42 -31.55 2.17 5.46
C GLN A 42 -31.01 2.76 4.14
N LEU A 43 -29.74 3.20 4.14
CA LEU A 43 -29.08 3.72 2.96
C LEU A 43 -28.81 2.60 1.96
N SER A 44 -28.76 2.93 0.70
CA SER A 44 -28.30 2.05 -0.39
C SER A 44 -26.87 2.44 -0.76
N PRO A 45 -25.96 1.49 -1.01
CA PRO A 45 -26.20 0.04 -1.17
C PRO A 45 -26.39 -0.69 0.17
N LYS A 46 -27.14 -1.79 0.09
CA LYS A 46 -27.29 -2.78 1.18
C LYS A 46 -26.77 -4.09 0.71
N ASN A 47 -26.00 -4.80 1.54
CA ASN A 47 -25.43 -6.11 1.23
C ASN A 47 -24.78 -6.12 -0.18
N TYR A 48 -24.00 -5.07 -0.47
CA TYR A 48 -23.44 -4.92 -1.80
C TYR A 48 -22.32 -5.92 -2.07
N ASP A 49 -21.55 -6.24 -1.06
CA ASP A 49 -20.52 -7.26 -1.09
C ASP A 49 -21.09 -8.70 -1.04
N GLY A 50 -22.33 -8.87 -0.59
CA GLY A 50 -23.09 -10.12 -0.69
C GLY A 50 -23.83 -10.33 -2.03
N THR A 51 -23.63 -9.46 -3.01
CA THR A 51 -24.33 -9.49 -4.31
C THR A 51 -23.41 -9.87 -5.46
N THR A 52 -23.76 -10.93 -6.18
CA THR A 52 -23.03 -11.33 -7.41
C THR A 52 -23.14 -10.25 -8.47
N GLN A 53 -22.01 -9.86 -9.06
CA GLN A 53 -21.94 -8.79 -10.05
C GLN A 53 -20.72 -8.91 -10.97
N THR A 54 -20.71 -8.12 -12.04
CA THR A 54 -19.55 -8.03 -12.93
C THR A 54 -18.83 -6.71 -12.66
N LEU A 55 -17.53 -6.78 -12.42
CA LEU A 55 -16.67 -5.61 -12.21
C LEU A 55 -16.43 -4.86 -13.54
N PRO A 56 -16.00 -3.59 -13.51
CA PRO A 56 -15.82 -2.77 -14.70
C PRO A 56 -14.85 -3.31 -15.75
N ASP A 57 -13.91 -4.16 -15.35
CA ASP A 57 -12.96 -4.85 -16.24
C ASP A 57 -13.50 -6.17 -16.82
N GLY A 58 -14.77 -6.53 -16.50
CA GLY A 58 -15.41 -7.77 -16.91
C GLY A 58 -15.18 -8.95 -15.96
N THR A 59 -14.40 -8.80 -14.89
CA THR A 59 -14.20 -9.86 -13.89
C THR A 59 -15.49 -10.14 -13.13
N ALA A 60 -15.86 -11.41 -13.01
CA ALA A 60 -17.04 -11.81 -12.27
C ALA A 60 -16.74 -11.86 -10.76
N TYR A 61 -17.48 -11.10 -9.98
CA TYR A 61 -17.58 -11.27 -8.54
C TYR A 61 -18.75 -12.21 -8.24
N SER A 62 -18.45 -13.41 -7.77
CA SER A 62 -19.48 -14.43 -7.45
C SER A 62 -19.48 -14.72 -5.96
N THR A 63 -20.64 -14.60 -5.35
CA THR A 63 -20.83 -14.93 -3.93
C THR A 63 -20.76 -16.44 -3.63
N SER A 64 -20.73 -17.29 -4.65
CA SER A 64 -20.48 -18.73 -4.50
C SER A 64 -19.01 -19.12 -4.60
N SER A 65 -18.13 -18.20 -4.99
CA SER A 65 -16.71 -18.49 -5.12
C SER A 65 -16.02 -18.55 -3.76
N ALA A 66 -15.14 -19.54 -3.57
CA ALA A 66 -14.28 -19.61 -2.40
C ALA A 66 -13.27 -18.45 -2.33
N GLN A 67 -12.92 -17.82 -3.46
CA GLN A 67 -11.98 -16.71 -3.53
C GLN A 67 -12.57 -15.38 -3.05
N THR A 68 -13.90 -15.25 -3.08
CA THR A 68 -14.60 -14.01 -2.74
C THR A 68 -15.30 -14.04 -1.38
N GLN A 69 -15.31 -15.18 -0.71
CA GLN A 69 -16.00 -15.32 0.57
C GLN A 69 -15.48 -14.40 1.67
N LEU A 70 -14.21 -13.98 1.56
CA LEU A 70 -13.59 -13.01 2.46
C LEU A 70 -14.28 -11.65 2.44
N TYR A 71 -14.89 -11.26 1.32
CA TYR A 71 -15.44 -9.93 1.11
C TYR A 71 -16.90 -9.79 1.50
N ARG A 72 -17.61 -10.89 1.62
CA ARG A 72 -19.07 -10.88 1.78
C ARG A 72 -19.49 -11.09 3.21
N ASP A 73 -20.51 -10.37 3.60
CA ASP A 73 -21.35 -10.71 4.73
C ASP A 73 -22.73 -11.23 4.29
N SER A 74 -23.64 -11.40 5.20
CA SER A 74 -24.98 -11.91 4.93
C SER A 74 -26.07 -11.00 5.47
N GLU A 75 -25.76 -9.76 5.72
CA GLU A 75 -26.70 -8.82 6.31
C GLU A 75 -27.59 -8.14 5.28
N ASN A 76 -28.66 -7.53 5.76
CA ASN A 76 -29.58 -6.74 4.94
C ASN A 76 -29.57 -5.26 5.34
N PHE A 77 -28.42 -4.78 5.76
CA PHE A 77 -28.16 -3.40 6.12
C PHE A 77 -27.02 -2.85 5.26
N SER A 78 -26.83 -1.54 5.34
CA SER A 78 -25.69 -0.87 4.73
C SER A 78 -24.60 -0.70 5.78
N THR A 79 -23.48 -1.41 5.63
CA THR A 79 -22.31 -1.31 6.49
C THR A 79 -21.25 -0.39 5.89
N ILE A 80 -20.21 -0.10 6.66
CA ILE A 80 -19.03 0.59 6.14
C ILE A 80 -18.31 -0.30 5.10
N ALA A 81 -18.34 -1.62 5.31
CA ALA A 81 -17.76 -2.60 4.39
C ALA A 81 -18.49 -2.61 3.03
N ASP A 82 -19.83 -2.56 3.02
CA ASP A 82 -20.63 -2.41 1.79
C ASP A 82 -20.25 -1.15 1.00
N TRP A 83 -20.12 -0.02 1.69
CA TRP A 83 -19.73 1.24 1.05
C TRP A 83 -18.30 1.22 0.52
N ALA A 84 -17.40 0.58 1.25
CA ALA A 84 -16.02 0.41 0.81
C ALA A 84 -15.95 -0.48 -0.45
N PHE A 85 -16.70 -1.61 -0.45
CA PHE A 85 -16.79 -2.48 -1.61
C PHE A 85 -17.47 -1.81 -2.81
N TYR A 86 -18.57 -1.11 -2.57
CA TYR A 86 -19.26 -0.34 -3.61
C TYR A 86 -18.35 0.68 -4.27
N SER A 87 -17.63 1.44 -3.47
CA SER A 87 -16.75 2.51 -3.95
C SER A 87 -15.48 1.98 -4.65
N TRP A 88 -15.11 0.73 -4.38
CA TRP A 88 -14.06 0.04 -5.09
C TRP A 88 -14.58 -0.64 -6.36
N ALA A 89 -15.71 -1.36 -6.28
CA ALA A 89 -16.24 -2.18 -7.36
C ALA A 89 -16.92 -1.38 -8.48
N ASN A 90 -17.24 -0.11 -8.24
CA ASN A 90 -17.89 0.74 -9.23
C ASN A 90 -17.02 1.92 -9.65
N PRO A 91 -17.08 2.32 -10.91
CA PRO A 91 -16.38 3.51 -11.36
C PRO A 91 -16.95 4.76 -10.68
N LEU A 92 -16.11 5.51 -10.00
CA LEU A 92 -16.49 6.79 -9.37
C LEU A 92 -16.86 7.85 -10.43
N LYS A 93 -16.34 7.70 -11.64
CA LYS A 93 -16.68 8.52 -12.82
C LYS A 93 -16.57 7.64 -14.07
N THR A 94 -17.59 7.71 -14.94
CA THR A 94 -17.72 6.82 -16.10
C THR A 94 -17.47 7.51 -17.44
N SER A 95 -17.38 8.84 -17.49
CA SER A 95 -17.27 9.58 -18.73
C SER A 95 -16.37 10.81 -18.62
N GLY A 96 -15.86 11.28 -19.75
CA GLY A 96 -15.05 12.48 -19.84
C GLY A 96 -13.63 12.34 -19.25
N LEU A 97 -13.16 11.11 -19.04
CA LEU A 97 -11.83 10.83 -18.51
C LEU A 97 -10.85 10.51 -19.64
N THR A 98 -9.63 10.98 -19.48
CA THR A 98 -8.48 10.62 -20.33
C THR A 98 -7.52 9.75 -19.50
N GLY A 99 -7.12 8.61 -20.06
CA GLY A 99 -6.32 7.62 -19.37
C GLY A 99 -7.12 6.72 -18.43
N THR A 100 -6.47 5.68 -17.94
CA THR A 100 -7.04 4.68 -17.03
C THR A 100 -6.16 4.52 -15.80
N VAL A 101 -6.75 4.10 -14.69
CA VAL A 101 -5.99 3.66 -13.53
C VAL A 101 -5.21 2.41 -13.93
N GLN A 102 -3.95 2.32 -13.51
CA GLN A 102 -3.18 1.09 -13.65
C GLN A 102 -3.34 0.26 -12.38
N PRO A 103 -3.32 -1.08 -12.45
CA PRO A 103 -3.22 -1.90 -11.25
C PRO A 103 -2.07 -1.47 -10.35
N SER A 104 -2.17 -1.67 -9.05
CA SER A 104 -1.10 -1.26 -8.14
C SER A 104 0.25 -1.92 -8.49
N PRO A 105 1.38 -1.26 -8.21
CA PRO A 105 2.70 -1.85 -8.44
C PRO A 105 2.87 -3.20 -7.73
N GLU A 106 2.32 -3.33 -6.54
CA GLU A 106 2.33 -4.56 -5.77
C GLU A 106 1.55 -5.67 -6.48
N TYR A 107 0.36 -5.38 -7.03
CA TYR A 107 -0.42 -6.33 -7.81
C TYR A 107 0.35 -6.83 -9.03
N ARG A 108 1.00 -5.93 -9.77
CA ARG A 108 1.77 -6.30 -10.97
C ARG A 108 2.95 -7.22 -10.69
N LYS A 109 3.53 -7.13 -9.49
CA LYS A 109 4.67 -7.94 -9.02
C LYS A 109 4.24 -9.19 -8.25
N ALA A 110 2.99 -9.28 -7.81
CA ALA A 110 2.48 -10.35 -6.98
C ALA A 110 2.47 -11.72 -7.71
N PRO A 111 2.66 -12.82 -6.97
CA PRO A 111 2.48 -14.16 -7.53
C PRO A 111 1.01 -14.40 -7.92
N ALA A 112 0.76 -15.38 -8.77
CA ALA A 112 -0.59 -15.72 -9.21
C ALA A 112 -1.50 -16.13 -8.04
N THR A 113 -0.95 -16.77 -7.03
CA THR A 113 -1.61 -17.16 -5.79
C THR A 113 -0.70 -16.92 -4.60
N GLU A 114 -1.28 -16.66 -3.42
CA GLU A 114 -0.56 -16.51 -2.17
C GLU A 114 -1.24 -17.33 -1.07
N THR A 115 -0.45 -18.04 -0.28
CA THR A 115 -0.94 -18.87 0.82
C THR A 115 -0.61 -18.20 2.16
N PHE A 116 -1.63 -18.01 2.97
CA PHE A 116 -1.55 -17.47 4.31
C PHE A 116 -1.67 -18.59 5.34
N THR A 117 -0.90 -18.52 6.39
CA THR A 117 -0.92 -19.47 7.50
C THR A 117 -1.32 -18.78 8.78
N LYS A 118 -2.29 -19.33 9.51
CA LYS A 118 -2.72 -18.78 10.79
C LYS A 118 -1.66 -19.03 11.85
N LYS A 119 -1.29 -17.98 12.55
CA LYS A 119 -0.33 -17.99 13.66
C LYS A 119 -0.59 -19.10 14.66
N GLY A 120 0.42 -19.87 14.96
CA GLY A 120 0.37 -20.94 15.95
C GLY A 120 -0.43 -22.19 15.53
N THR A 121 -0.84 -22.29 14.26
CA THR A 121 -1.60 -23.43 13.73
C THR A 121 -1.09 -23.86 12.36
N SER A 122 -1.62 -24.98 11.84
CA SER A 122 -1.43 -25.41 10.45
C SER A 122 -2.55 -24.97 9.51
N THR A 123 -3.48 -24.13 9.97
CA THR A 123 -4.59 -23.64 9.14
C THR A 123 -4.06 -22.69 8.08
N THR A 124 -4.41 -22.96 6.83
CA THR A 124 -4.00 -22.16 5.68
C THR A 124 -5.20 -21.77 4.82
N ALA A 125 -5.05 -20.63 4.12
CA ALA A 125 -5.94 -20.22 3.05
C ALA A 125 -5.08 -19.74 1.87
N THR A 126 -5.52 -20.04 0.64
CA THR A 126 -4.83 -19.62 -0.58
C THR A 126 -5.77 -18.73 -1.38
N LEU A 127 -5.30 -17.54 -1.71
CA LEU A 127 -6.03 -16.56 -2.51
C LEU A 127 -5.33 -16.33 -3.85
N GLU A 128 -6.12 -16.23 -4.90
CA GLU A 128 -5.66 -15.73 -6.19
C GLU A 128 -5.28 -14.25 -6.09
N ARG A 129 -4.28 -13.83 -6.84
CA ARG A 129 -3.79 -12.45 -6.83
C ARG A 129 -4.90 -11.40 -6.96
N PHE A 130 -5.89 -11.64 -7.84
CA PHE A 130 -6.99 -10.71 -8.06
C PHE A 130 -7.86 -10.54 -6.80
N TRP A 131 -8.10 -11.64 -6.09
CA TRP A 131 -8.95 -11.66 -4.90
C TRP A 131 -8.18 -11.51 -3.58
N ASN A 132 -6.88 -11.32 -3.65
CA ASN A 132 -6.05 -11.07 -2.47
C ASN A 132 -6.16 -9.59 -2.07
N PRO A 133 -6.71 -9.25 -0.89
CA PRO A 133 -6.95 -7.86 -0.48
C PRO A 133 -5.67 -7.04 -0.27
N ARG A 134 -4.50 -7.68 -0.25
CA ARG A 134 -3.20 -6.99 -0.21
C ARG A 134 -2.92 -6.20 -1.48
N TYR A 135 -3.62 -6.51 -2.56
CA TYR A 135 -3.32 -6.01 -3.89
C TYR A 135 -4.55 -5.33 -4.49
N ASP A 136 -4.31 -4.28 -5.25
CA ASP A 136 -5.36 -3.57 -5.97
C ASP A 136 -5.24 -3.81 -7.48
N PRO A 137 -6.10 -4.67 -8.06
CA PRO A 137 -6.10 -5.00 -9.48
C PRO A 137 -6.82 -3.97 -10.35
N ALA A 138 -7.55 -3.03 -9.76
CA ALA A 138 -8.51 -2.20 -10.47
C ALA A 138 -7.87 -1.31 -11.55
N THR A 139 -8.53 -1.27 -12.72
CA THR A 139 -8.15 -0.43 -13.87
C THR A 139 -9.14 0.71 -14.11
N TRP A 140 -10.09 0.90 -13.22
CA TRP A 140 -11.12 1.95 -13.26
C TRP A 140 -10.93 2.93 -12.11
N PRO A 141 -11.44 4.17 -12.21
CA PRO A 141 -11.43 5.12 -11.09
C PRO A 141 -12.28 4.59 -9.93
N HIS A 142 -11.66 4.28 -8.83
CA HIS A 142 -12.26 3.70 -7.64
C HIS A 142 -11.67 4.35 -6.38
N MET A 143 -12.18 3.99 -5.22
CA MET A 143 -11.69 4.46 -3.94
C MET A 143 -11.04 3.30 -3.16
N VAL A 144 -9.81 3.50 -2.74
CA VAL A 144 -9.12 2.62 -1.79
C VAL A 144 -9.40 3.11 -0.38
N THR A 145 -9.87 2.24 0.51
CA THR A 145 -10.29 2.62 1.87
C THR A 145 -9.32 2.07 2.90
N PHE A 146 -8.65 2.96 3.62
CA PHE A 146 -7.88 2.65 4.82
C PHE A 146 -8.72 2.95 6.05
N THR A 147 -8.60 2.11 7.07
CA THR A 147 -9.31 2.32 8.32
C THR A 147 -8.36 2.26 9.51
N ILE A 148 -8.55 3.14 10.47
CA ILE A 148 -7.75 3.24 11.70
C ILE A 148 -8.70 3.15 12.89
N GLY A 149 -8.62 2.06 13.62
CA GLY A 149 -9.27 1.89 14.92
C GLY A 149 -8.36 2.41 16.03
N PHE A 150 -8.75 3.50 16.68
CA PHE A 150 -8.01 4.10 17.78
C PHE A 150 -8.68 3.76 19.12
N SER A 151 -8.01 3.03 19.96
CA SER A 151 -8.45 2.44 21.23
C SER A 151 -8.87 0.96 21.11
N THR A 152 -8.90 0.29 22.25
CA THR A 152 -9.34 -1.12 22.33
C THR A 152 -10.79 -1.34 21.86
N ASP A 153 -11.63 -0.33 22.01
CA ASP A 153 -13.05 -0.39 21.62
C ASP A 153 -13.25 -0.36 20.09
N ALA A 154 -12.25 0.09 19.36
CA ALA A 154 -12.26 0.12 17.89
C ALA A 154 -11.62 -1.13 17.26
N LEU A 155 -11.25 -2.13 18.06
CA LEU A 155 -10.59 -3.33 17.56
C LEU A 155 -11.59 -4.48 17.38
N PRO A 156 -11.38 -5.36 16.38
CA PRO A 156 -12.13 -6.62 16.28
C PRO A 156 -11.86 -7.48 17.50
N GLN A 157 -12.91 -7.95 18.19
CA GLN A 157 -12.76 -8.71 19.43
C GLN A 157 -13.26 -10.15 19.35
N VAL A 158 -14.26 -10.42 18.53
CA VAL A 158 -14.91 -11.73 18.44
C VAL A 158 -15.12 -12.18 17.01
N ASN A 159 -15.11 -13.49 16.81
CA ASN A 159 -15.40 -14.14 15.54
C ASN A 159 -16.85 -14.60 15.48
N TYR A 160 -17.37 -14.77 14.27
CA TYR A 160 -18.74 -15.20 14.00
C TYR A 160 -18.77 -16.40 13.06
N ASN A 161 -19.82 -17.24 13.22
CA ASN A 161 -20.14 -18.29 12.26
C ASN A 161 -21.07 -17.77 11.15
N SER A 162 -21.47 -18.64 10.23
CA SER A 162 -22.37 -18.30 9.12
C SER A 162 -23.79 -17.92 9.55
N GLN A 163 -24.18 -18.22 10.79
CA GLN A 163 -25.45 -17.85 11.39
C GLN A 163 -25.39 -16.49 12.12
N GLY A 164 -24.22 -15.90 12.24
CA GLY A 164 -23.99 -14.64 12.98
C GLY A 164 -23.81 -14.83 14.48
N ASP A 165 -23.62 -16.08 14.95
CA ASP A 165 -23.34 -16.37 16.36
C ASP A 165 -21.87 -16.18 16.67
N LYS A 166 -21.57 -15.72 17.89
CA LYS A 166 -20.20 -15.60 18.38
C LYS A 166 -19.59 -16.98 18.60
N VAL A 167 -18.40 -17.21 18.01
CA VAL A 167 -17.73 -18.52 18.07
C VAL A 167 -16.34 -18.47 18.72
N GLY A 168 -15.94 -17.34 19.23
CA GLY A 168 -14.67 -17.18 19.94
C GLY A 168 -14.09 -15.78 19.84
N GLU A 169 -13.02 -15.56 20.56
CA GLU A 169 -12.26 -14.30 20.52
C GLU A 169 -11.37 -14.24 19.28
N ILE A 170 -11.07 -13.04 18.83
CA ILE A 170 -10.14 -12.82 17.73
C ILE A 170 -8.73 -13.26 18.10
N THR A 171 -8.14 -14.10 17.26
CA THR A 171 -6.69 -14.31 17.23
C THR A 171 -6.07 -13.20 16.41
N ALA A 172 -5.53 -12.19 17.10
CA ALA A 172 -4.88 -11.06 16.45
C ALA A 172 -3.65 -11.51 15.65
N PRO A 173 -3.33 -10.83 14.53
CA PRO A 173 -2.11 -11.09 13.78
C PRO A 173 -0.86 -10.68 14.56
N THR A 174 0.31 -11.05 14.04
CA THR A 174 1.60 -10.66 14.64
C THR A 174 1.84 -9.16 14.55
N SER A 175 1.34 -8.49 13.51
CA SER A 175 1.43 -7.04 13.34
C SER A 175 0.05 -6.38 13.39
N ALA A 176 -0.07 -5.28 14.11
CA ALA A 176 -1.23 -4.39 14.11
C ALA A 176 -1.01 -3.12 13.27
N LEU A 177 0.20 -2.92 12.72
CA LEU A 177 0.58 -1.74 11.97
C LEU A 177 1.32 -2.12 10.66
N PRO A 178 0.62 -2.36 9.57
CA PRO A 178 -0.83 -2.60 9.43
C PRO A 178 -1.25 -3.94 10.03
N TYR A 179 -2.56 -4.13 10.18
CA TYR A 179 -3.13 -5.39 10.66
C TYR A 179 -2.77 -6.53 9.70
N GLY A 180 -2.06 -7.54 10.21
CA GLY A 180 -1.45 -8.57 9.39
C GLY A 180 -2.43 -9.65 8.93
N TYR A 181 -1.94 -10.55 8.09
CA TYR A 181 -2.71 -11.60 7.44
C TYR A 181 -2.47 -13.00 8.05
N ASP A 182 -1.83 -13.08 9.22
CA ASP A 182 -1.44 -14.31 9.91
C ASP A 182 -2.28 -14.64 11.15
N GLY A 183 -3.28 -13.81 11.46
CA GLY A 183 -4.29 -14.06 12.49
C GLY A 183 -5.54 -14.71 11.94
N ASP A 184 -6.71 -14.32 12.46
CA ASP A 184 -8.00 -14.85 12.02
C ASP A 184 -8.40 -14.45 10.60
N PHE A 185 -7.68 -13.52 9.96
CA PHE A 185 -7.78 -13.32 8.51
C PHE A 185 -7.81 -14.63 7.73
N VAL A 186 -6.97 -15.60 8.12
CA VAL A 186 -6.87 -16.90 7.44
C VAL A 186 -8.18 -17.68 7.52
N ASN A 187 -8.88 -17.57 8.65
CA ASN A 187 -10.18 -18.21 8.84
C ASN A 187 -11.29 -17.54 8.01
N TYR A 188 -11.28 -16.22 7.86
CA TYR A 188 -12.17 -15.48 6.96
C TYR A 188 -11.88 -15.79 5.50
N ALA A 189 -10.62 -15.80 5.10
CA ALA A 189 -10.21 -16.16 3.74
C ALA A 189 -10.55 -17.62 3.39
N LYS A 190 -10.57 -18.52 4.37
CA LYS A 190 -10.98 -19.91 4.22
C LYS A 190 -12.50 -20.11 4.29
N GLY A 191 -13.27 -19.12 4.74
CA GLY A 191 -14.71 -19.20 4.98
C GLY A 191 -15.10 -20.04 6.19
N THR A 192 -14.20 -20.19 7.17
CA THR A 192 -14.51 -20.83 8.45
C THR A 192 -15.15 -19.85 9.41
N TYR A 193 -14.70 -18.59 9.37
CA TYR A 193 -15.33 -17.48 10.06
C TYR A 193 -16.01 -16.55 9.06
N HIS A 194 -17.02 -15.86 9.52
CA HIS A 194 -17.86 -14.97 8.73
C HIS A 194 -17.90 -13.59 9.38
N TRP A 195 -18.07 -12.56 8.57
CA TRP A 195 -18.39 -11.24 9.08
C TRP A 195 -19.76 -11.30 9.76
N LYS A 196 -19.95 -10.45 10.75
CA LYS A 196 -21.20 -10.48 11.48
C LYS A 196 -22.37 -10.18 10.55
N ALA A 197 -23.35 -11.10 10.52
CA ALA A 197 -24.63 -10.83 9.93
C ALA A 197 -25.43 -9.94 10.88
N TYR A 198 -25.67 -8.71 10.50
CA TYR A 198 -26.58 -7.82 11.24
C TYR A 198 -28.01 -8.26 10.96
N GLY A 199 -28.57 -8.99 11.89
CA GLY A 199 -29.78 -9.78 11.72
C GLY A 199 -30.97 -9.03 11.15
N GLY A 200 -31.68 -9.73 10.26
CA GLY A 200 -32.80 -9.31 9.46
C GLY A 200 -34.08 -8.92 10.17
N ASN A 201 -34.05 -8.31 11.30
CA ASN A 201 -35.18 -7.60 11.85
C ASN A 201 -35.14 -6.15 11.40
N ALA A 202 -36.03 -5.81 10.50
CA ALA A 202 -36.28 -4.47 10.03
C ALA A 202 -36.31 -3.48 11.22
N GLY A 203 -35.21 -2.73 11.39
CA GLY A 203 -35.13 -1.68 12.41
C GLY A 203 -34.01 -1.78 13.45
N GLY A 204 -33.20 -2.83 13.45
CA GLY A 204 -32.02 -2.91 14.33
C GLY A 204 -30.84 -2.16 13.76
N PRO A 205 -30.14 -1.30 14.52
CA PRO A 205 -28.95 -0.63 14.05
C PRO A 205 -27.82 -1.64 13.81
N PRO A 206 -27.00 -1.48 12.78
CA PRO A 206 -25.75 -2.19 12.70
C PRO A 206 -24.87 -1.81 13.89
N ALA A 207 -24.12 -2.78 14.40
CA ALA A 207 -23.11 -2.59 15.44
C ALA A 207 -23.59 -1.88 16.71
N THR A 208 -24.37 -2.58 17.52
CA THR A 208 -24.74 -2.11 18.86
C THR A 208 -23.61 -2.29 19.87
N SER A 209 -22.60 -3.10 19.57
CA SER A 209 -21.44 -3.31 20.44
C SER A 209 -20.15 -2.76 19.80
N THR A 210 -19.21 -2.33 20.65
CA THR A 210 -17.88 -1.87 20.23
C THR A 210 -17.12 -2.94 19.46
N ALA A 211 -17.26 -4.20 19.86
CA ALA A 211 -16.65 -5.35 19.16
C ALA A 211 -17.08 -5.48 17.69
N ASP A 212 -18.34 -5.16 17.40
CA ASP A 212 -18.90 -5.25 16.06
C ASP A 212 -18.40 -4.12 15.16
N ARG A 213 -18.14 -2.95 15.73
CA ARG A 213 -17.63 -1.78 14.99
C ARG A 213 -16.19 -1.98 14.51
N GLY A 214 -15.33 -2.48 15.40
CA GLY A 214 -13.97 -2.83 15.02
C GLY A 214 -13.93 -3.89 13.91
N HIS A 215 -14.88 -4.82 13.94
CA HIS A 215 -15.05 -5.86 12.95
C HIS A 215 -15.44 -5.28 11.57
N ASP A 216 -16.42 -4.38 11.54
CA ASP A 216 -16.83 -3.68 10.30
C ASP A 216 -15.71 -2.78 9.73
N MET A 217 -14.93 -2.12 10.59
CA MET A 217 -13.75 -1.34 10.17
C MET A 217 -12.69 -2.20 9.46
N TRP A 218 -12.41 -3.38 10.01
CA TRP A 218 -11.47 -4.31 9.41
C TRP A 218 -12.00 -4.85 8.08
N HIS A 219 -13.27 -5.25 8.04
CA HIS A 219 -13.94 -5.71 6.84
C HIS A 219 -13.93 -4.63 5.74
N ALA A 220 -14.26 -3.38 6.09
CA ALA A 220 -14.25 -2.26 5.17
C ALA A 220 -12.87 -2.00 4.55
N ALA A 221 -11.80 -2.13 5.33
CA ALA A 221 -10.45 -2.00 4.81
C ALA A 221 -10.11 -3.08 3.77
N LEU A 222 -10.50 -4.33 4.01
CA LEU A 222 -10.30 -5.44 3.08
C LEU A 222 -11.14 -5.24 1.81
N ASN A 223 -12.41 -4.87 1.95
CA ASN A 223 -13.34 -4.62 0.86
C ASN A 223 -12.89 -3.45 -0.03
N GLY A 224 -12.33 -2.41 0.58
CA GLY A 224 -11.79 -1.25 -0.13
C GLY A 224 -10.35 -1.40 -0.61
N ARG A 225 -9.74 -2.59 -0.55
CA ARG A 225 -8.35 -2.84 -0.98
C ARG A 225 -7.30 -1.97 -0.28
N GLY A 226 -7.62 -1.44 0.90
CA GLY A 226 -6.68 -0.76 1.77
C GLY A 226 -6.21 -1.65 2.92
N GLN A 227 -5.94 -1.03 4.05
CA GLN A 227 -5.41 -1.73 5.24
C GLN A 227 -6.08 -1.20 6.50
N PHE A 228 -6.28 -2.08 7.47
CA PHE A 228 -6.74 -1.75 8.80
C PHE A 228 -5.54 -1.57 9.75
N TYR A 229 -5.60 -0.55 10.58
CA TYR A 229 -4.58 -0.24 11.58
C TYR A 229 -5.22 -0.24 12.98
N ALA A 230 -4.76 -1.13 13.82
CA ALA A 230 -5.14 -1.18 15.22
C ALA A 230 -4.17 -0.30 16.02
N VAL A 231 -4.65 0.79 16.61
CA VAL A 231 -3.84 1.83 17.24
C VAL A 231 -4.34 2.12 18.65
N GLU A 232 -3.48 1.98 19.64
CA GLU A 232 -3.80 2.28 21.04
C GLU A 232 -3.12 3.55 21.57
N LYS A 233 -2.03 3.98 20.92
CA LYS A 233 -1.19 5.09 21.37
C LYS A 233 -0.97 6.11 20.27
N GLY A 234 -0.77 7.37 20.64
CA GLY A 234 -0.51 8.45 19.69
C GLY A 234 0.71 8.23 18.79
N GLU A 235 1.77 7.60 19.30
CA GLU A 235 2.95 7.24 18.52
C GLU A 235 2.61 6.25 17.39
N ASP A 236 1.73 5.30 17.66
CA ASP A 236 1.32 4.30 16.67
C ASP A 236 0.34 4.91 15.67
N LEU A 237 -0.48 5.89 16.08
CA LEU A 237 -1.30 6.68 15.16
C LEU A 237 -0.43 7.44 14.15
N LYS A 238 0.65 8.06 14.61
CA LYS A 238 1.62 8.71 13.74
C LYS A 238 2.24 7.74 12.74
N LYS A 239 2.65 6.55 13.20
CA LYS A 239 3.19 5.49 12.34
C LYS A 239 2.16 5.01 11.31
N ALA A 240 0.90 4.82 11.72
CA ALA A 240 -0.18 4.41 10.83
C ALA A 240 -0.35 5.42 9.68
N PHE A 241 -0.43 6.72 9.97
CA PHE A 241 -0.49 7.75 8.94
C PHE A 241 0.76 7.77 8.04
N GLN A 242 1.95 7.63 8.61
CA GLN A 242 3.18 7.56 7.82
C GLN A 242 3.19 6.37 6.85
N GLN A 243 2.72 5.20 7.29
CA GLN A 243 2.63 4.01 6.46
C GLN A 243 1.55 4.15 5.38
N ILE A 244 0.37 4.69 5.70
CA ILE A 244 -0.69 4.95 4.72
C ILE A 244 -0.18 5.91 3.64
N ILE A 245 0.42 7.04 4.02
CA ILE A 245 0.98 8.00 3.07
C ILE A 245 2.12 7.37 2.25
N GLY A 246 2.95 6.55 2.87
CA GLY A 246 3.99 5.78 2.19
C GLY A 246 3.39 4.84 1.12
N THR A 247 2.35 4.09 1.47
CA THR A 247 1.61 3.22 0.54
C THR A 247 0.98 4.01 -0.60
N ILE A 248 0.32 5.13 -0.30
CA ILE A 248 -0.27 6.01 -1.31
C ILE A 248 0.81 6.52 -2.28
N ASN A 249 1.94 6.97 -1.76
CA ASN A 249 3.04 7.44 -2.58
C ASN A 249 3.61 6.33 -3.48
N THR A 250 3.75 5.12 -2.97
CA THR A 250 4.23 3.97 -3.75
C THR A 250 3.24 3.61 -4.87
N GLN A 251 1.94 3.68 -4.59
CA GLN A 251 0.90 3.35 -5.56
C GLN A 251 0.66 4.45 -6.61
N THR A 252 0.94 5.69 -6.29
CA THR A 252 0.69 6.84 -7.18
C THR A 252 1.88 7.19 -8.05
N ASN A 253 3.09 6.87 -7.61
CA ASN A 253 4.30 7.15 -8.37
C ASN A 253 4.58 6.04 -9.39
N PRO A 254 5.13 6.38 -10.55
CA PRO A 254 5.57 5.35 -11.50
C PRO A 254 6.67 4.50 -10.86
N ASP A 255 6.65 3.20 -11.15
CA ASP A 255 7.62 2.23 -10.60
C ASP A 255 9.06 2.59 -10.91
N LEU A 256 9.27 3.18 -12.07
CA LEU A 256 10.59 3.55 -12.60
C LEU A 256 10.46 4.77 -13.48
N THR A 257 11.28 5.77 -13.22
CA THR A 257 11.54 6.83 -14.18
C THR A 257 12.97 6.64 -14.69
N SER A 258 13.12 6.19 -15.93
CA SER A 258 14.44 6.09 -16.53
C SER A 258 14.87 7.44 -17.06
N THR A 259 16.06 7.84 -16.68
CA THR A 259 16.71 9.02 -17.21
C THR A 259 18.05 8.62 -17.83
N ALA A 260 18.27 8.97 -19.05
CA ALA A 260 19.51 8.86 -19.78
C ALA A 260 20.12 7.46 -19.91
N THR A 261 20.20 7.01 -21.14
CA THR A 261 21.06 5.90 -21.55
C THR A 261 22.35 6.51 -22.11
N SER A 262 23.49 6.25 -21.47
CA SER A 262 24.77 6.52 -22.10
C SER A 262 25.25 5.27 -22.84
N GLY A 263 25.33 5.34 -24.12
CA GLY A 263 25.96 4.32 -24.96
C GLY A 263 27.28 4.84 -25.50
N SER A 264 28.31 4.01 -25.56
CA SER A 264 29.51 4.32 -26.32
C SER A 264 29.26 3.95 -27.77
N ASN A 265 29.47 4.88 -28.70
CA ASN A 265 29.38 4.66 -30.15
C ASN A 265 30.61 3.91 -30.72
N ASN A 266 31.28 3.09 -29.93
CA ASN A 266 32.49 2.41 -30.36
C ASN A 266 32.14 1.02 -30.91
N THR A 267 32.61 0.72 -32.13
CA THR A 267 32.42 -0.55 -32.86
C THR A 267 33.29 -1.71 -32.34
N ARG A 268 33.82 -1.60 -31.12
CA ARG A 268 34.57 -2.66 -30.45
C ARG A 268 33.68 -3.67 -29.78
N ASN A 269 34.07 -4.93 -29.76
CA ASN A 269 33.46 -5.99 -28.96
C ASN A 269 33.48 -5.59 -27.48
N ASP A 270 32.43 -5.96 -26.73
CA ASP A 270 32.28 -5.69 -25.29
C ASP A 270 31.99 -4.23 -24.93
N VAL A 271 31.12 -3.59 -25.68
CA VAL A 271 30.62 -2.25 -25.32
C VAL A 271 29.62 -2.34 -24.16
N GLY A 272 29.87 -1.57 -23.13
CA GLY A 272 28.93 -1.44 -21.99
C GLY A 272 27.80 -0.49 -22.32
N LYS A 273 26.55 -0.93 -22.03
CA LYS A 273 25.39 -0.07 -21.95
C LYS A 273 25.07 0.20 -20.48
N PHE A 274 25.04 1.45 -20.08
CA PHE A 274 24.69 1.86 -18.73
C PHE A 274 23.37 2.63 -18.75
N THR A 275 22.43 2.20 -17.92
CA THR A 275 21.13 2.85 -17.77
C THR A 275 20.99 3.34 -16.35
N GLY A 276 20.91 4.67 -16.17
CA GLY A 276 20.56 5.29 -14.91
C GLY A 276 19.04 5.35 -14.76
N ALA A 277 18.54 5.03 -13.58
CA ALA A 277 17.14 5.16 -13.23
C ALA A 277 16.98 5.46 -11.73
N TYR A 278 15.80 5.87 -11.33
CA TYR A 278 15.45 6.07 -9.92
C TYR A 278 14.01 5.62 -9.66
N GLU A 279 13.74 5.25 -8.42
CA GLU A 279 12.45 4.81 -7.93
C GLU A 279 11.82 5.90 -7.06
N PRO A 280 10.90 6.72 -7.55
CA PRO A 280 10.28 7.77 -6.76
C PRO A 280 9.53 7.24 -5.52
N GLY A 281 8.89 6.08 -5.67
CA GLY A 281 8.16 5.40 -4.60
C GLY A 281 9.05 4.80 -3.50
N ASN A 282 10.36 4.74 -3.72
CA ASN A 282 11.34 4.18 -2.77
C ASN A 282 12.35 5.25 -2.37
N ALA A 283 11.87 6.33 -1.74
CA ALA A 283 12.66 7.46 -1.28
C ALA A 283 13.63 8.04 -2.35
N TRP A 284 13.19 8.02 -3.61
CA TRP A 284 14.00 8.48 -4.75
C TRP A 284 15.30 7.71 -4.94
N LYS A 285 15.29 6.43 -4.56
CA LYS A 285 16.45 5.55 -4.69
C LYS A 285 16.93 5.49 -6.14
N GLY A 286 18.14 5.98 -6.37
CA GLY A 286 18.79 5.95 -7.67
C GLY A 286 19.62 4.70 -7.86
N PHE A 287 19.71 4.22 -9.10
CA PHE A 287 20.58 3.11 -9.44
C PHE A 287 21.10 3.18 -10.88
N VAL A 288 22.18 2.48 -11.13
CA VAL A 288 22.71 2.24 -12.47
C VAL A 288 22.67 0.74 -12.74
N LYS A 289 22.11 0.37 -13.89
CA LYS A 289 22.16 -0.97 -14.47
C LYS A 289 23.23 -1.01 -15.55
N ALA A 290 24.03 -2.06 -15.57
CA ALA A 290 25.02 -2.29 -16.60
C ALA A 290 24.67 -3.53 -17.43
N GLU A 291 24.85 -3.43 -18.74
CA GLU A 291 24.65 -4.51 -19.70
C GLU A 291 25.81 -4.50 -20.70
N THR A 292 26.28 -5.66 -21.12
CA THR A 292 27.26 -5.81 -22.22
C THR A 292 26.50 -6.06 -23.50
N VAL A 293 26.85 -5.34 -24.55
CA VAL A 293 26.33 -5.54 -25.91
C VAL A 293 27.15 -6.63 -26.58
N ARG A 294 26.54 -7.74 -26.96
CA ARG A 294 27.17 -8.83 -27.67
C ARG A 294 27.34 -8.48 -29.14
N THR A 295 28.16 -9.25 -29.83
CA THR A 295 28.42 -9.10 -31.28
C THR A 295 27.19 -9.28 -32.15
N ASP A 296 26.20 -10.05 -31.67
CA ASP A 296 24.89 -10.25 -32.31
C ASP A 296 23.87 -9.12 -32.00
N GLY A 297 24.29 -8.09 -31.25
CA GLY A 297 23.43 -6.98 -30.82
C GLY A 297 22.57 -7.26 -29.60
N THR A 298 22.60 -8.47 -29.07
CA THR A 298 21.84 -8.80 -27.84
C THR A 298 22.53 -8.24 -26.60
N LEU A 299 21.71 -7.98 -25.55
CA LEU A 299 22.21 -7.47 -24.27
C LEU A 299 22.42 -8.63 -23.28
N LYS A 300 23.56 -8.63 -22.60
CA LYS A 300 23.83 -9.51 -21.47
C LYS A 300 23.97 -8.68 -20.21
N ALA A 301 23.22 -9.03 -19.18
CA ALA A 301 23.34 -8.38 -17.89
C ALA A 301 24.77 -8.48 -17.36
N ALA A 302 25.34 -7.33 -16.99
CA ALA A 302 26.60 -7.25 -16.26
C ALA A 302 26.34 -7.28 -14.74
N TRP A 303 27.40 -7.38 -13.95
CA TRP A 303 27.34 -7.39 -12.48
C TRP A 303 26.43 -8.49 -11.88
N GLY A 304 26.25 -9.60 -12.61
CA GLY A 304 25.35 -10.67 -12.19
C GLY A 304 23.86 -10.29 -12.23
N GLY A 305 23.50 -9.23 -12.96
CA GLY A 305 22.14 -8.71 -13.02
C GLY A 305 21.80 -7.70 -11.91
N SER A 306 22.70 -7.49 -10.96
CA SER A 306 22.51 -6.52 -9.87
C SER A 306 22.69 -5.09 -10.36
N THR A 307 21.99 -4.15 -9.73
CA THR A 307 22.20 -2.71 -9.90
C THR A 307 23.25 -2.18 -8.92
N THR A 308 23.65 -0.92 -9.08
CA THR A 308 24.51 -0.25 -8.08
C THR A 308 23.82 -0.13 -6.71
N ALA A 309 22.50 0.07 -6.69
CA ALA A 309 21.76 0.11 -5.45
C ALA A 309 21.76 -1.23 -4.73
N ASP A 310 21.52 -2.34 -5.45
CA ASP A 310 21.56 -3.70 -4.85
C ASP A 310 22.93 -4.00 -4.26
N LYS A 311 24.00 -3.57 -4.93
CA LYS A 311 25.36 -3.74 -4.42
C LYS A 311 25.64 -2.90 -3.16
N LEU A 312 25.12 -1.68 -3.12
CA LEU A 312 25.24 -0.81 -1.96
C LEU A 312 24.43 -1.33 -0.77
N ASP A 313 23.21 -1.84 -1.03
CA ASP A 313 22.37 -2.42 0.03
C ASP A 313 22.96 -3.69 0.62
N ALA A 314 23.60 -4.51 -0.22
CA ALA A 314 24.29 -5.73 0.22
C ALA A 314 25.63 -5.45 0.92
N MET A 315 26.15 -4.22 0.85
CA MET A 315 27.42 -3.88 1.48
C MET A 315 27.27 -3.64 2.98
N THR A 316 28.11 -4.26 3.77
CA THR A 316 28.21 -3.94 5.19
C THR A 316 28.62 -2.47 5.37
N LEU A 317 27.91 -1.74 6.23
CA LEU A 317 28.14 -0.30 6.42
C LEU A 317 29.60 0.05 6.78
N SER A 318 30.24 -0.79 7.60
CA SER A 318 31.67 -0.61 7.97
C SER A 318 32.63 -0.73 6.80
N ASN A 319 32.20 -1.34 5.67
CA ASN A 319 33.02 -1.47 4.45
C ASN A 319 32.86 -0.28 3.50
N ARG A 320 31.99 0.68 3.81
CA ARG A 320 31.83 1.89 3.02
C ARG A 320 32.93 2.89 3.36
N LEU A 321 33.71 3.27 2.35
CA LEU A 321 34.62 4.40 2.47
C LEU A 321 33.87 5.68 2.10
N ILE A 322 33.48 6.45 3.12
CA ILE A 322 32.85 7.75 2.94
C ILE A 322 33.91 8.81 3.24
N LEU A 323 34.18 9.63 2.24
CA LEU A 323 35.20 10.65 2.32
C LEU A 323 34.56 12.04 2.29
N SER A 324 35.17 12.96 2.98
CA SER A 324 34.87 14.38 2.96
C SER A 324 36.14 15.15 2.71
N TRP A 325 36.02 16.46 2.67
CA TRP A 325 37.14 17.38 2.50
C TRP A 325 37.37 18.17 3.76
N SER A 326 38.64 18.27 4.18
CA SER A 326 39.06 19.12 5.30
C SER A 326 39.69 20.42 4.78
N ASP A 327 39.19 21.52 5.26
CA ASP A 327 39.78 22.86 5.02
C ASP A 327 40.81 23.29 6.10
N VAL A 328 41.17 22.36 6.99
CA VAL A 328 42.22 22.58 7.96
C VAL A 328 43.55 22.80 7.26
N TRP A 329 44.14 23.98 7.44
CA TRP A 329 45.45 24.33 6.92
C TRP A 329 46.55 23.80 7.85
N SER A 330 47.46 22.97 7.34
CA SER A 330 48.59 22.45 8.12
C SER A 330 49.76 22.16 7.18
N ASN A 331 50.98 22.45 7.65
CA ASN A 331 52.19 22.18 6.89
C ASN A 331 52.18 22.76 5.44
N THR A 332 51.71 24.00 5.29
CA THR A 332 51.61 24.73 3.99
C THR A 332 50.63 24.13 2.98
N ARG A 333 49.68 23.30 3.39
CA ARG A 333 48.64 22.72 2.55
C ARG A 333 47.35 22.44 3.37
N TYR A 334 46.24 22.32 2.67
CA TYR A 334 45.03 21.76 3.25
C TYR A 334 45.16 20.24 3.50
N LYS A 335 44.53 19.76 4.55
CA LYS A 335 44.50 18.29 4.82
C LYS A 335 43.91 17.50 3.66
N GLY A 336 42.95 18.06 2.96
CA GLY A 336 42.33 17.41 1.79
C GLY A 336 41.32 16.37 2.15
N GLY A 337 41.31 15.26 1.42
CA GLY A 337 40.34 14.14 1.61
C GLY A 337 40.54 13.50 2.98
N VAL A 338 39.47 13.42 3.75
CA VAL A 338 39.42 12.83 5.10
C VAL A 338 38.24 11.88 5.21
N SER A 339 38.27 10.96 6.18
CA SER A 339 37.12 10.12 6.51
C SER A 339 35.94 10.97 6.95
N PHE A 340 34.74 10.63 6.50
CA PHE A 340 33.50 11.24 6.99
C PHE A 340 33.00 10.46 8.22
N GLU A 341 33.76 10.56 9.30
CA GLU A 341 33.44 9.98 10.59
C GLU A 341 33.50 11.06 11.66
N TRP A 342 32.53 11.04 12.57
CA TRP A 342 32.56 11.93 13.73
C TRP A 342 33.21 11.23 14.92
N SER A 343 34.08 11.96 15.63
CA SER A 343 34.54 11.59 16.95
C SER A 343 34.83 12.87 17.74
N ASP A 344 34.61 12.81 19.03
CA ASP A 344 34.82 13.97 19.92
C ASP A 344 36.30 14.47 19.92
N THR A 345 37.20 13.63 19.49
CA THR A 345 38.64 13.91 19.43
C THR A 345 39.13 14.21 18.00
N GLU A 346 38.23 14.38 17.04
CA GLU A 346 38.63 14.60 15.67
C GLU A 346 39.35 15.95 15.49
N THR A 347 40.36 15.99 14.62
CA THR A 347 41.21 17.16 14.33
C THR A 347 41.21 17.53 12.84
N TYR A 348 40.38 16.89 12.03
CA TYR A 348 40.36 17.07 10.59
C TYR A 348 39.32 18.07 10.09
N LEU A 349 38.33 18.44 10.93
CA LEU A 349 37.39 19.52 10.61
C LEU A 349 37.86 20.85 11.20
N SER A 350 37.77 21.92 10.42
CA SER A 350 37.98 23.27 10.94
C SER A 350 36.82 23.75 11.82
N SER A 351 37.04 24.77 12.60
CA SER A 351 35.97 25.38 13.40
C SER A 351 34.83 25.91 12.52
N ALA A 352 35.14 26.38 11.31
CA ALA A 352 34.13 26.83 10.36
C ALA A 352 33.29 25.65 9.84
N GLN A 353 33.92 24.53 9.51
CA GLN A 353 33.22 23.31 9.08
C GLN A 353 32.35 22.73 10.21
N LYS A 354 32.84 22.72 11.44
CA LYS A 354 32.06 22.30 12.62
C LYS A 354 30.82 23.17 12.80
N ALA A 355 30.98 24.48 12.74
CA ALA A 355 29.88 25.45 12.87
C ALA A 355 28.81 25.24 11.74
N MET A 356 29.24 24.97 10.50
CA MET A 356 28.32 24.69 9.38
C MET A 356 27.58 23.39 9.56
N LEU A 357 28.14 22.39 10.21
CA LEU A 357 27.52 21.09 10.50
C LEU A 357 26.67 21.12 11.78
N GLY A 358 26.67 22.23 12.52
CA GLY A 358 25.95 22.37 13.79
C GLY A 358 26.59 21.60 14.96
N LEU A 359 27.90 21.36 14.89
CA LEU A 359 28.70 20.60 15.86
C LEU A 359 29.44 21.53 16.83
#